data_422baabf2a783f90ecb738cdde845a02
#
_entry.id   422baabf2a783f90ecb738cdde845a02
#
_cell.length_a   1.000
_cell.length_b   1.000
_cell.length_c   1.000
_cell.angle_alpha   90.00
_cell.angle_beta   90.00
_cell.angle_gamma   90.00
#
_symmetry.space_group_name_H-M   'P 1'
#
loop_
_entity.id
_entity.type
_entity.pdbx_description
1 polymer ?
#
loop_
_entity_poly.entity_id
_entity_poly.type
_entity_poly.pdbx_seq_one_letter_code
_entity_poly.pdbx_strand_id
1 'polypeptide(L)'
;MGDGESMEGNIWEALNFAGHYKLNNLCAIIDVNRLGQSDPAPLQHDMETYRRRLESFGFHAIVVDGHDILELCKAFAEAEAVTDKPTCLIAKTFKGKYFPEIEDLMNWHGKALGAKSDAVIAHVESLIKNPAAAPSNILAPVMDAPAVDISAVAMSAPPR
;
A
#
# COMPACT_ATOMS: atom_id res chain seq x y z
N MET A 1 1.65 -2.71 -3.14
CA MET A 1 1.17 -3.47 -4.33
C MET A 1 -0.32 -3.21 -4.53
N GLY A 2 -0.81 -3.30 -5.78
CA GLY A 2 -2.24 -3.27 -6.07
C GLY A 2 -2.89 -4.65 -5.92
N ASP A 3 -4.21 -4.68 -5.83
CA ASP A 3 -4.97 -5.94 -5.78
C ASP A 3 -4.85 -6.79 -7.06
N GLY A 4 -4.81 -6.15 -8.23
CA GLY A 4 -4.51 -6.83 -9.49
C GLY A 4 -3.09 -7.40 -9.53
N GLU A 5 -2.11 -6.66 -9.05
CA GLU A 5 -0.72 -7.11 -8.92
C GLU A 5 -0.60 -8.27 -7.94
N SER A 6 -1.40 -8.31 -6.89
CA SER A 6 -1.41 -9.41 -5.92
C SER A 6 -1.84 -10.76 -6.51
N MET A 7 -2.27 -10.79 -7.77
CA MET A 7 -2.58 -12.04 -8.49
C MET A 7 -1.34 -12.64 -9.18
N GLU A 8 -0.22 -11.92 -9.23
CA GLU A 8 1.03 -12.41 -9.79
C GLU A 8 1.69 -13.46 -8.88
N GLY A 9 2.22 -14.53 -9.49
CA GLY A 9 2.80 -15.65 -8.73
C GLY A 9 3.98 -15.26 -7.83
N ASN A 10 4.83 -14.34 -8.29
CA ASN A 10 5.99 -13.86 -7.55
C ASN A 10 5.62 -13.15 -6.23
N ILE A 11 4.44 -12.56 -6.15
CA ILE A 11 3.94 -11.97 -4.90
C ILE A 11 3.75 -13.05 -3.83
N TRP A 12 3.14 -14.19 -4.20
CA TRP A 12 2.92 -15.30 -3.28
C TRP A 12 4.22 -15.97 -2.84
N GLU A 13 5.19 -16.07 -3.73
CA GLU A 13 6.54 -16.54 -3.42
C GLU A 13 7.22 -15.59 -2.41
N ALA A 14 7.16 -14.28 -2.63
CA ALA A 14 7.72 -13.28 -1.74
C ALA A 14 7.05 -13.28 -0.35
N LEU A 15 5.71 -13.41 -0.31
CA LEU A 15 4.96 -13.49 0.95
C LEU A 15 5.33 -14.76 1.74
N ASN A 16 5.44 -15.91 1.05
CA ASN A 16 5.87 -17.16 1.68
C ASN A 16 7.28 -17.03 2.27
N PHE A 17 8.21 -16.42 1.54
CA PHE A 17 9.56 -16.16 2.03
C PHE A 17 9.55 -15.24 3.26
N ALA A 18 8.86 -14.11 3.18
CA ALA A 18 8.78 -13.12 4.25
C ALA A 18 8.19 -13.71 5.54
N GLY A 19 7.13 -14.50 5.42
CA GLY A 19 6.51 -15.18 6.57
C GLY A 19 7.40 -16.27 7.15
N HIS A 20 8.04 -17.10 6.30
CA HIS A 20 8.96 -18.14 6.74
C HIS A 20 10.14 -17.58 7.57
N TYR A 21 10.75 -16.51 7.08
CA TYR A 21 11.87 -15.85 7.77
C TYR A 21 11.45 -14.83 8.82
N LYS A 22 10.14 -14.68 9.05
CA LYS A 22 9.57 -13.76 10.06
C LYS A 22 10.14 -12.36 9.95
N LEU A 23 10.10 -11.79 8.74
CA LEU A 23 10.65 -10.46 8.47
C LEU A 23 9.82 -9.38 9.20
N ASN A 24 10.03 -9.23 10.49
CA ASN A 24 9.28 -8.33 11.37
C ASN A 24 9.51 -6.83 11.10
N ASN A 25 10.49 -6.50 10.28
CA ASN A 25 10.77 -5.16 9.80
C ASN A 25 10.10 -4.87 8.43
N LEU A 26 9.26 -5.79 7.93
CA LEU A 26 8.51 -5.62 6.69
C LEU A 26 7.06 -5.24 6.99
N CYS A 27 6.63 -4.08 6.49
CA CYS A 27 5.23 -3.70 6.39
C CYS A 27 4.83 -3.63 4.92
N ALA A 28 4.06 -4.62 4.47
CA ALA A 28 3.49 -4.65 3.13
C ALA A 28 2.15 -3.89 3.11
N ILE A 29 1.76 -3.35 1.96
CA ILE A 29 0.46 -2.69 1.77
C ILE A 29 -0.16 -3.22 0.49
N ILE A 30 -1.42 -3.65 0.55
CA ILE A 30 -2.23 -3.97 -0.61
C ILE A 30 -3.27 -2.86 -0.79
N ASP A 31 -3.20 -2.14 -1.91
CA ASP A 31 -4.25 -1.22 -2.34
C ASP A 31 -5.36 -2.03 -3.00
N VAL A 32 -6.43 -2.27 -2.25
CA VAL A 32 -7.59 -3.05 -2.72
C VAL A 32 -8.64 -2.08 -3.25
N ASN A 33 -8.42 -1.62 -4.49
CA ASN A 33 -9.34 -0.72 -5.18
C ASN A 33 -10.34 -1.46 -6.08
N ARG A 34 -10.34 -2.79 -6.07
CA ARG A 34 -11.17 -3.73 -6.82
C ARG A 34 -11.03 -3.72 -8.36
N LEU A 35 -10.20 -2.84 -8.92
CA LEU A 35 -10.05 -2.67 -10.35
C LEU A 35 -8.62 -3.00 -10.80
N GLY A 36 -8.48 -3.99 -11.68
CA GLY A 36 -7.24 -4.23 -12.40
C GLY A 36 -6.99 -3.17 -13.48
N GLN A 37 -6.13 -3.48 -14.44
CA GLN A 37 -5.85 -2.58 -15.57
C GLN A 37 -7.05 -2.46 -16.52
N SER A 38 -7.66 -3.58 -16.88
CA SER A 38 -8.75 -3.66 -17.87
C SER A 38 -10.03 -4.26 -17.31
N ASP A 39 -9.91 -5.13 -16.32
CA ASP A 39 -11.01 -5.89 -15.72
C ASP A 39 -11.05 -5.72 -14.20
N PRO A 40 -12.18 -6.02 -13.54
CA PRO A 40 -12.21 -6.07 -12.08
C PRO A 40 -11.19 -7.06 -11.53
N ALA A 41 -10.56 -6.73 -10.39
CA ALA A 41 -9.72 -7.67 -9.68
C ALA A 41 -10.55 -8.88 -9.22
N PRO A 42 -10.04 -10.13 -9.29
CA PRO A 42 -10.83 -11.35 -9.02
C PRO A 42 -11.53 -11.36 -7.65
N LEU A 43 -10.88 -10.85 -6.62
CA LEU A 43 -11.46 -10.78 -5.27
C LEU A 43 -12.20 -9.48 -4.97
N GLN A 44 -12.06 -8.47 -5.83
CA GLN A 44 -12.65 -7.15 -5.59
C GLN A 44 -12.44 -6.69 -4.13
N HIS A 45 -13.49 -6.31 -3.42
CA HIS A 45 -13.45 -5.90 -2.01
C HIS A 45 -13.74 -7.04 -1.02
N ASP A 46 -13.43 -8.28 -1.36
CA ASP A 46 -13.48 -9.39 -0.39
C ASP A 46 -12.26 -9.31 0.56
N MET A 47 -12.30 -8.34 1.45
CA MET A 47 -11.21 -8.03 2.39
C MET A 47 -10.88 -9.22 3.28
N GLU A 48 -11.88 -10.04 3.61
CA GLU A 48 -11.70 -11.21 4.47
C GLU A 48 -10.87 -12.30 3.78
N THR A 49 -11.05 -12.50 2.49
CA THR A 49 -10.22 -13.45 1.74
C THR A 49 -8.77 -12.97 1.65
N TYR A 50 -8.52 -11.66 1.42
CA TYR A 50 -7.16 -11.11 1.49
C TYR A 50 -6.55 -11.34 2.87
N ARG A 51 -7.27 -11.01 3.95
CA ARG A 51 -6.80 -11.20 5.33
C ARG A 51 -6.39 -12.64 5.60
N ARG A 52 -7.26 -13.61 5.31
CA ARG A 52 -6.99 -15.04 5.54
C ARG A 52 -5.79 -15.54 4.74
N ARG A 53 -5.63 -15.10 3.50
CA ARG A 53 -4.47 -15.47 2.68
C ARG A 53 -3.17 -15.01 3.33
N LEU A 54 -3.09 -13.74 3.75
CA LEU A 54 -1.90 -13.19 4.40
C LEU A 54 -1.62 -13.87 5.73
N GLU A 55 -2.63 -14.10 6.55
CA GLU A 55 -2.49 -14.84 7.80
C GLU A 55 -1.97 -16.28 7.58
N SER A 56 -2.40 -16.94 6.50
CA SER A 56 -1.90 -18.29 6.15
C SER A 56 -0.42 -18.30 5.79
N PHE A 57 0.14 -17.18 5.33
CA PHE A 57 1.58 -16.98 5.11
C PHE A 57 2.33 -16.51 6.37
N GLY A 58 1.64 -16.36 7.50
CA GLY A 58 2.26 -15.95 8.76
C GLY A 58 2.39 -14.44 8.95
N PHE A 59 1.66 -13.63 8.20
CA PHE A 59 1.59 -12.19 8.40
C PHE A 59 0.60 -11.80 9.49
N HIS A 60 0.87 -10.69 10.17
CA HIS A 60 -0.15 -9.93 10.86
C HIS A 60 -0.90 -9.09 9.83
N ALA A 61 -2.20 -9.34 9.66
CA ALA A 61 -2.99 -8.73 8.59
C ALA A 61 -4.01 -7.74 9.16
N ILE A 62 -3.93 -6.48 8.75
CA ILE A 62 -4.78 -5.38 9.22
C ILE A 62 -5.63 -4.89 8.06
N VAL A 63 -6.96 -5.00 8.18
CA VAL A 63 -7.90 -4.40 7.22
C VAL A 63 -8.19 -2.97 7.65
N VAL A 64 -8.10 -2.02 6.72
CA VAL A 64 -8.22 -0.59 7.01
C VAL A 64 -8.94 0.14 5.88
N ASP A 65 -9.69 1.20 6.19
CA ASP A 65 -10.13 2.16 5.17
C ASP A 65 -8.92 2.94 4.66
N GLY A 66 -8.53 2.69 3.40
CA GLY A 66 -7.37 3.34 2.78
C GLY A 66 -7.57 4.84 2.48
N HIS A 67 -8.77 5.38 2.70
CA HIS A 67 -9.06 6.82 2.58
C HIS A 67 -9.21 7.53 3.93
N ASP A 68 -9.15 6.80 5.05
CA ASP A 68 -9.13 7.39 6.39
C ASP A 68 -7.70 7.47 6.93
N ILE A 69 -7.16 8.69 6.98
CA ILE A 69 -5.79 8.95 7.44
C ILE A 69 -5.58 8.54 8.90
N LEU A 70 -6.61 8.70 9.76
CA LEU A 70 -6.49 8.30 11.16
C LEU A 70 -6.45 6.80 11.32
N GLU A 71 -7.23 6.04 10.55
CA GLU A 71 -7.16 4.59 10.53
C GLU A 71 -5.80 4.11 10.01
N LEU A 72 -5.29 4.72 8.94
CA LEU A 72 -3.95 4.41 8.42
C LEU A 72 -2.86 4.67 9.47
N CYS A 73 -2.89 5.81 10.17
CA CYS A 73 -1.92 6.10 11.22
C CYS A 73 -1.98 5.07 12.37
N LYS A 74 -3.17 4.65 12.79
CA LYS A 74 -3.34 3.59 13.79
C LYS A 74 -2.81 2.25 13.31
N ALA A 75 -3.10 1.89 12.05
CA ALA A 75 -2.64 0.64 11.46
C ALA A 75 -1.10 0.60 11.34
N PHE A 76 -0.45 1.71 10.98
CA PHE A 76 1.01 1.80 10.99
C PHE A 76 1.60 1.70 12.39
N ALA A 77 1.01 2.35 13.39
CA ALA A 77 1.45 2.22 14.78
C ALA A 77 1.27 0.78 15.30
N GLU A 78 0.19 0.09 14.92
CA GLU A 78 -0.02 -1.32 15.22
C GLU A 78 1.04 -2.20 14.52
N ALA A 79 1.33 -1.94 13.25
CA ALA A 79 2.36 -2.66 12.48
C ALA A 79 3.76 -2.52 13.12
N GLU A 80 4.11 -1.33 13.61
CA GLU A 80 5.38 -1.07 14.30
C GLU A 80 5.50 -1.84 15.61
N ALA A 81 4.38 -2.07 16.29
CA ALA A 81 4.36 -2.83 17.55
C ALA A 81 4.50 -4.34 17.35
N VAL A 82 4.34 -4.86 16.13
CA VAL A 82 4.50 -6.29 15.83
C VAL A 82 5.97 -6.61 15.63
N THR A 83 6.55 -7.44 16.48
CA THR A 83 7.99 -7.72 16.52
C THR A 83 8.37 -9.16 16.18
N ASP A 84 7.40 -10.03 15.90
CA ASP A 84 7.62 -11.48 15.74
C ASP A 84 7.30 -11.99 14.32
N LYS A 85 6.71 -11.14 13.46
CA LYS A 85 6.29 -11.51 12.11
C LYS A 85 6.13 -10.27 11.21
N PRO A 86 6.10 -10.42 9.87
CA PRO A 86 5.77 -9.31 8.98
C PRO A 86 4.32 -8.88 9.13
N THR A 87 4.03 -7.61 8.82
CA THR A 87 2.68 -7.05 8.81
C THR A 87 2.26 -6.71 7.38
N CYS A 88 0.97 -6.83 7.10
CA CYS A 88 0.38 -6.34 5.87
C CYS A 88 -0.89 -5.55 6.13
N LEU A 89 -0.93 -4.30 5.67
CA LEU A 89 -2.13 -3.48 5.63
C LEU A 89 -2.91 -3.81 4.36
N ILE A 90 -4.18 -4.12 4.50
CA ILE A 90 -5.12 -4.39 3.42
C ILE A 90 -6.04 -3.17 3.33
N ALA A 91 -5.61 -2.20 2.51
CA ALA A 91 -6.28 -0.92 2.42
C ALA A 91 -7.45 -0.98 1.43
N LYS A 92 -8.67 -0.89 1.92
CA LYS A 92 -9.84 -0.76 1.07
C LYS A 92 -9.89 0.64 0.49
N THR A 93 -9.83 0.73 -0.83
CA THR A 93 -9.83 2.00 -1.56
C THR A 93 -10.81 1.99 -2.73
N PHE A 94 -10.98 3.14 -3.35
CA PHE A 94 -11.69 3.28 -4.62
C PHE A 94 -10.83 4.06 -5.61
N LYS A 95 -10.59 3.52 -6.79
CA LYS A 95 -9.84 4.20 -7.85
C LYS A 95 -10.49 5.54 -8.19
N GLY A 96 -9.70 6.62 -8.20
CA GLY A 96 -10.23 7.96 -8.47
C GLY A 96 -11.17 8.49 -7.39
N LYS A 97 -10.96 8.11 -6.13
CA LYS A 97 -11.75 8.59 -4.99
C LYS A 97 -11.92 10.10 -5.01
N TYR A 98 -13.14 10.56 -4.81
CA TYR A 98 -13.56 11.97 -4.89
C TYR A 98 -13.52 12.58 -6.30
N PHE A 99 -13.25 11.83 -7.36
CA PHE A 99 -13.26 12.34 -8.73
C PHE A 99 -14.66 12.14 -9.34
N PRO A 100 -15.43 13.22 -9.55
CA PRO A 100 -16.78 13.10 -10.12
C PRO A 100 -16.75 12.37 -11.45
N GLU A 101 -17.71 11.48 -11.68
CA GLU A 101 -17.85 10.68 -12.90
C GLU A 101 -16.65 9.76 -13.24
N ILE A 102 -15.75 9.55 -12.29
CA ILE A 102 -14.55 8.72 -12.47
C ILE A 102 -14.42 7.71 -11.34
N GLU A 103 -14.77 8.11 -10.11
CA GLU A 103 -14.64 7.25 -8.94
C GLU A 103 -15.24 5.87 -9.21
N ASP A 104 -14.43 4.84 -8.92
CA ASP A 104 -14.81 3.44 -9.00
C ASP A 104 -15.23 2.94 -10.39
N LEU A 105 -14.82 3.65 -11.45
CA LEU A 105 -15.11 3.27 -12.83
C LEU A 105 -13.93 2.57 -13.50
N MET A 106 -14.27 1.60 -14.35
CA MET A 106 -13.34 0.89 -15.21
C MET A 106 -12.68 1.85 -16.24
N ASN A 107 -11.58 1.39 -16.83
CA ASN A 107 -10.89 2.07 -17.92
C ASN A 107 -10.21 3.41 -17.58
N TRP A 108 -9.90 3.63 -16.29
CA TRP A 108 -9.13 4.81 -15.83
C TRP A 108 -7.71 4.47 -15.38
N HIS A 109 -7.24 3.24 -15.61
CA HIS A 109 -5.87 2.87 -15.29
C HIS A 109 -4.90 3.54 -16.28
N GLY A 110 -3.97 4.35 -15.76
CA GLY A 110 -2.98 5.06 -16.57
C GLY A 110 -3.55 6.12 -17.53
N LYS A 111 -4.82 6.50 -17.39
CA LYS A 111 -5.50 7.44 -18.28
C LYS A 111 -5.50 8.85 -17.68
N ALA A 112 -5.08 9.83 -18.48
CA ALA A 112 -5.12 11.23 -18.08
C ALA A 112 -6.56 11.75 -18.01
N LEU A 113 -6.83 12.69 -17.09
CA LEU A 113 -8.15 13.30 -16.91
C LEU A 113 -8.58 14.14 -18.11
N GLY A 114 -7.62 14.73 -18.85
CA GLY A 114 -7.91 15.56 -20.03
C GLY A 114 -8.81 16.74 -19.68
N ALA A 115 -9.86 16.92 -20.45
CA ALA A 115 -10.83 18.04 -20.27
C ALA A 115 -11.60 18.00 -18.92
N LYS A 116 -11.53 16.88 -18.17
CA LYS A 116 -12.16 16.75 -16.84
C LYS A 116 -11.29 17.29 -15.70
N SER A 117 -10.00 17.60 -15.95
CA SER A 117 -9.03 17.95 -14.91
C SER A 117 -9.49 19.14 -14.06
N ASP A 118 -9.91 20.22 -14.68
CA ASP A 118 -10.27 21.46 -13.95
C ASP A 118 -11.48 21.24 -13.03
N ALA A 119 -12.48 20.51 -13.51
CA ALA A 119 -13.66 20.18 -12.70
C ALA A 119 -13.33 19.26 -11.53
N VAL A 120 -12.44 18.29 -11.75
CA VAL A 120 -11.97 17.37 -10.68
C VAL A 120 -11.17 18.14 -9.64
N ILE A 121 -10.23 18.99 -10.06
CA ILE A 121 -9.41 19.81 -9.15
C ILE A 121 -10.31 20.71 -8.31
N ALA A 122 -11.21 21.47 -8.94
CA ALA A 122 -12.13 22.35 -8.22
C ALA A 122 -13.00 21.60 -7.20
N HIS A 123 -13.48 20.39 -7.56
CA HIS A 123 -14.24 19.55 -6.64
C HIS A 123 -13.39 19.11 -5.44
N VAL A 124 -12.20 18.57 -5.68
CA VAL A 124 -11.31 18.08 -4.60
C VAL A 124 -10.88 19.23 -3.69
N GLU A 125 -10.56 20.39 -4.25
CA GLU A 125 -10.25 21.61 -3.47
C GLU A 125 -11.42 22.03 -2.57
N SER A 126 -12.66 21.90 -3.05
CA SER A 126 -13.85 22.22 -2.24
C SER A 126 -14.04 21.31 -1.01
N LEU A 127 -13.41 20.14 -1.00
CA LEU A 127 -13.45 19.19 0.12
C LEU A 127 -12.43 19.52 1.21
N ILE A 128 -11.49 20.43 0.98
CA ILE A 128 -10.47 20.82 1.95
C ILE A 128 -11.15 21.67 3.05
N LYS A 129 -11.25 21.08 4.25
CA LYS A 129 -11.94 21.72 5.39
C LYS A 129 -11.15 22.87 6.02
N ASN A 130 -9.82 22.79 5.98
CA ASN A 130 -8.95 23.80 6.59
C ASN A 130 -7.67 23.97 5.76
N PRO A 131 -7.69 24.80 4.71
CA PRO A 131 -6.53 25.02 3.85
C PRO A 131 -5.35 25.71 4.57
N ALA A 132 -5.61 26.40 5.69
CA ALA A 132 -4.56 27.02 6.50
C ALA A 132 -3.80 26.03 7.41
N ALA A 133 -4.31 24.81 7.57
CA ALA A 133 -3.69 23.77 8.41
C ALA A 133 -2.64 22.94 7.66
N ALA A 134 -2.31 23.28 6.41
CA ALA A 134 -1.22 22.62 5.72
C ALA A 134 0.08 22.76 6.52
N PRO A 135 0.79 21.67 6.83
CA PRO A 135 2.04 21.75 7.59
C PRO A 135 3.03 22.63 6.83
N SER A 136 3.50 23.69 7.48
CA SER A 136 4.49 24.61 6.92
C SER A 136 5.88 23.98 6.77
N ASN A 137 6.10 22.84 7.42
CA ASN A 137 7.37 22.11 7.41
C ASN A 137 7.12 20.61 7.18
N ILE A 138 7.37 20.15 5.96
CA ILE A 138 7.57 18.73 5.71
C ILE A 138 8.99 18.42 6.17
N LEU A 139 9.13 17.65 7.25
CA LEU A 139 10.43 17.18 7.70
C LEU A 139 11.02 16.29 6.59
N ALA A 140 12.19 16.67 6.10
CA ALA A 140 12.94 15.79 5.20
C ALA A 140 13.31 14.51 5.95
N PRO A 141 13.28 13.33 5.29
CA PRO A 141 13.76 12.10 5.89
C PRO A 141 15.19 12.27 6.39
N VAL A 142 15.43 11.86 7.62
CA VAL A 142 16.80 11.84 8.17
C VAL A 142 17.51 10.63 7.57
N MET A 143 18.70 10.87 7.00
CA MET A 143 19.57 9.80 6.51
C MET A 143 20.36 9.26 7.71
N ASP A 144 19.69 8.45 8.52
CA ASP A 144 20.21 7.85 9.75
C ASP A 144 20.57 6.37 9.61
N ALA A 145 20.48 5.85 8.38
CA ALA A 145 20.91 4.49 8.10
C ALA A 145 22.39 4.34 8.47
N PRO A 146 22.76 3.31 9.25
CA PRO A 146 24.15 3.06 9.58
C PRO A 146 24.95 2.85 8.28
N ALA A 147 26.12 3.48 8.19
CA ALA A 147 27.04 3.25 7.08
C ALA A 147 27.49 1.78 7.16
N VAL A 148 26.90 0.93 6.33
CA VAL A 148 27.31 -0.48 6.21
C VAL A 148 28.41 -0.56 5.17
N ASP A 149 29.61 -0.89 5.59
CA ASP A 149 30.68 -1.24 4.66
C ASP A 149 30.41 -2.65 4.10
N ILE A 150 29.81 -2.68 2.91
CA ILE A 150 29.49 -3.94 2.21
C ILE A 150 30.72 -4.57 1.54
N SER A 151 31.86 -3.91 1.49
CA SER A 151 33.08 -4.44 0.85
C SER A 151 33.55 -5.72 1.53
N ALA A 152 33.49 -5.80 2.86
CA ALA A 152 33.83 -6.99 3.62
C ALA A 152 32.86 -8.16 3.34
N VAL A 153 31.58 -7.88 3.13
CA VAL A 153 30.56 -8.91 2.80
C VAL A 153 30.77 -9.43 1.40
N ALA A 154 31.06 -8.56 0.43
CA ALA A 154 31.34 -8.95 -0.95
C ALA A 154 32.60 -9.84 -1.07
N MET A 155 33.61 -9.61 -0.22
CA MET A 155 34.84 -10.39 -0.15
C MET A 155 34.66 -11.77 0.50
N SER A 156 33.64 -11.95 1.34
CA SER A 156 33.34 -13.21 2.03
C SER A 156 32.36 -14.12 1.25
N ALA A 157 31.81 -13.66 0.14
CA ALA A 157 30.92 -14.46 -0.67
C ALA A 157 31.69 -15.66 -1.27
N PRO A 158 31.20 -16.91 -1.17
CA PRO A 158 31.84 -18.05 -1.77
C PRO A 158 31.94 -17.87 -3.29
N PRO A 159 32.99 -18.35 -3.94
CA PRO A 159 33.09 -18.32 -5.40
C PRO A 159 31.93 -19.11 -6.00
N ARG A 160 31.36 -18.57 -7.08
CA ARG A 160 30.26 -19.21 -7.83
C ARG A 160 30.75 -20.45 -8.59
#